data_b9e9ba0d01368fd570a89324c370699c
#
_entry.id   b9e9ba0d01368fd570a89324c370699c
#
_cell.length_a   1.000
_cell.length_b   1.000
_cell.length_c   1.000
_cell.angle_alpha   90.00
_cell.angle_beta   90.00
_cell.angle_gamma   90.00
#
_symmetry.space_group_name_H-M   'P 1'
#
loop_
_entity.id
_entity.type
_entity.pdbx_description
1 polymer ?
#
loop_
_entity_poly.entity_id
_entity_poly.type
_entity_poly.pdbx_seq_one_letter_code
_entity_poly.pdbx_strand_id
1 'polypeptide(L)'
;MAVDLFCGAGGLSHGLTAAGYRVALSVDSDGWSLESHAHNLPGRILQRDLSDERSRDAVVGLCENLDVDLIAGGPPCQPFSRAGRSKIRSLVDRGVRDAVDVRKELWRAFLDVVERVRPRAVLLENVPDMALGDEMLVLRTMIDRLDRAGYEADARIIDASRHGVPQHRQRLILLGFRDGGAFMWPEASGTATVRDAIWDLPVLDVAPNTSIGAETIVYGDREASDFAREARKDCVGADAWLVHDHSTRSVRPDDFEAFKLMTADTLYSELPSHLKRYRDDIFDDKYHRLSWAEPSRSITAHLAKDGYWYIHPEQPRTLTVREAARLQAFPDTFRFAGPRSHQFRQIGNAVPPVLGESIGAAILDSQRGCDSYLPRVSSQRAEFRSALTDWATADRVDTPWAYPGSPWPVTVGLICRSGGKEARLIADRVLHLVPELASDDESAFDLLAASHCSEGCPALLDRVRAAASLLSDDPNGWDSESWRDATRLGPAARRWYALMTGESGGLVASAPVLRVAGRVTGAARGRMKTNSAGRMELAKLVGASEDAATLNVAMHRIGTDVCTPRSPDCRRCPLERACRSAAS
;
A
#
# COMPACT_ATOMS: atom_id res chain seq x y z
N MET A 1 18.13 0.90 21.30
CA MET A 1 16.77 1.16 21.85
C MET A 1 15.79 1.49 20.75
N ALA A 2 14.48 1.23 20.92
CA ALA A 2 13.46 1.56 19.93
C ALA A 2 12.44 2.58 20.48
N VAL A 3 11.87 3.37 19.57
CA VAL A 3 10.72 4.26 19.79
C VAL A 3 9.61 3.83 18.85
N ASP A 4 8.40 3.64 19.37
CA ASP A 4 7.22 3.25 18.57
C ASP A 4 6.23 4.42 18.50
N LEU A 5 6.09 4.98 17.30
CA LEU A 5 5.17 6.08 17.01
C LEU A 5 3.88 5.53 16.40
N PHE A 6 2.74 6.07 16.85
CA PHE A 6 1.42 5.51 16.51
C PHE A 6 1.29 4.05 16.98
N CYS A 7 1.77 3.77 18.19
CA CYS A 7 1.99 2.42 18.71
C CYS A 7 0.70 1.60 18.90
N GLY A 8 -0.47 2.25 18.97
CA GLY A 8 -1.73 1.58 19.26
C GLY A 8 -1.67 0.79 20.57
N ALA A 9 -2.23 -0.41 20.57
CA ALA A 9 -2.17 -1.31 21.73
C ALA A 9 -0.80 -1.97 21.96
N GLY A 10 0.17 -1.79 21.02
CA GLY A 10 1.53 -2.29 21.20
C GLY A 10 1.85 -3.61 20.49
N GLY A 11 1.10 -3.98 19.43
CA GLY A 11 1.42 -5.20 18.67
C GLY A 11 2.81 -5.16 18.04
N LEU A 12 3.20 -4.01 17.45
CA LEU A 12 4.55 -3.81 16.91
C LEU A 12 5.60 -3.78 18.04
N SER A 13 5.35 -3.01 19.10
CA SER A 13 6.22 -2.93 20.27
C SER A 13 6.48 -4.31 20.90
N HIS A 14 5.43 -5.18 20.98
CA HIS A 14 5.56 -6.54 21.47
C HIS A 14 6.50 -7.37 20.58
N GLY A 15 6.30 -7.33 19.28
CA GLY A 15 7.17 -8.04 18.34
C GLY A 15 8.62 -7.53 18.36
N LEU A 16 8.82 -6.21 18.40
CA LEU A 16 10.16 -5.63 18.54
C LEU A 16 10.86 -6.04 19.84
N THR A 17 10.09 -6.15 20.93
CA THR A 17 10.62 -6.63 22.21
C THR A 17 11.05 -8.10 22.13
N ALA A 18 10.23 -8.95 21.48
CA ALA A 18 10.57 -10.36 21.24
C ALA A 18 11.80 -10.50 20.33
N ALA A 19 12.00 -9.61 19.36
CA ALA A 19 13.21 -9.56 18.52
C ALA A 19 14.46 -9.08 19.27
N GLY A 20 14.34 -8.57 20.51
CA GLY A 20 15.47 -8.11 21.33
C GLY A 20 15.64 -6.59 21.42
N TYR A 21 14.72 -5.80 20.91
CA TYR A 21 14.72 -4.35 21.14
C TYR A 21 14.16 -4.00 22.52
N ARG A 22 14.76 -3.01 23.18
CA ARG A 22 14.13 -2.33 24.29
C ARG A 22 13.31 -1.15 23.75
N VAL A 23 11.98 -1.26 23.75
CA VAL A 23 11.09 -0.16 23.40
C VAL A 23 11.04 0.82 24.57
N ALA A 24 11.72 1.96 24.43
CA ALA A 24 11.92 2.92 25.49
C ALA A 24 10.79 3.96 25.57
N LEU A 25 10.18 4.28 24.43
CA LEU A 25 9.10 5.26 24.31
C LEU A 25 8.07 4.77 23.30
N SER A 26 6.79 4.84 23.68
CA SER A 26 5.65 4.54 22.81
C SER A 26 4.68 5.71 22.83
N VAL A 27 4.23 6.13 21.64
CA VAL A 27 3.42 7.34 21.45
C VAL A 27 2.16 7.02 20.65
N ASP A 28 1.00 7.40 21.19
CA ASP A 28 -0.29 7.34 20.47
C ASP A 28 -1.22 8.45 20.99
N SER A 29 -2.28 8.74 20.26
CA SER A 29 -3.33 9.68 20.68
C SER A 29 -4.51 9.00 21.38
N ASP A 30 -4.72 7.68 21.19
CA ASP A 30 -5.84 6.92 21.74
C ASP A 30 -5.56 6.40 23.15
N GLY A 31 -6.26 6.95 24.16
CA GLY A 31 -6.06 6.60 25.56
C GLY A 31 -6.30 5.12 25.87
N TRP A 32 -7.33 4.47 25.28
CA TRP A 32 -7.59 3.05 25.50
C TRP A 32 -6.49 2.14 24.92
N SER A 33 -5.95 2.52 23.77
CA SER A 33 -4.80 1.83 23.17
C SER A 33 -3.57 1.91 24.07
N LEU A 34 -3.29 3.09 24.62
CA LEU A 34 -2.17 3.31 25.53
C LEU A 34 -2.35 2.58 26.86
N GLU A 35 -3.56 2.49 27.37
CA GLU A 35 -3.85 1.69 28.58
C GLU A 35 -3.56 0.21 28.33
N SER A 36 -3.98 -0.34 27.18
CA SER A 36 -3.61 -1.70 26.77
C SER A 36 -2.10 -1.86 26.66
N HIS A 37 -1.43 -0.89 26.04
CA HIS A 37 0.03 -0.91 25.88
C HIS A 37 0.73 -0.93 27.26
N ALA A 38 0.31 -0.04 28.20
CA ALA A 38 0.86 0.06 29.54
C ALA A 38 0.70 -1.22 30.37
N HIS A 39 -0.42 -1.91 30.14
CA HIS A 39 -0.71 -3.16 30.86
C HIS A 39 0.22 -4.30 30.43
N ASN A 40 0.59 -4.36 29.16
CA ASN A 40 1.28 -5.51 28.57
C ASN A 40 2.79 -5.31 28.37
N LEU A 41 3.26 -4.07 28.30
CA LEU A 41 4.61 -3.77 27.82
C LEU A 41 5.32 -2.76 28.71
N PRO A 42 6.61 -2.96 28.98
CA PRO A 42 7.42 -1.98 29.70
C PRO A 42 7.73 -0.78 28.79
N GLY A 43 8.18 0.31 29.40
CA GLY A 43 8.62 1.51 28.69
C GLY A 43 7.78 2.72 29.04
N ARG A 44 8.21 3.88 28.53
CA ARG A 44 7.49 5.13 28.73
C ARG A 44 6.38 5.27 27.70
N ILE A 45 5.20 5.64 28.15
CA ILE A 45 4.05 5.91 27.30
C ILE A 45 3.79 7.41 27.29
N LEU A 46 3.47 7.91 26.10
CA LEU A 46 3.17 9.32 25.90
C LEU A 46 1.89 9.47 25.07
N GLN A 47 0.83 10.00 25.68
CA GLN A 47 -0.38 10.33 24.93
C GLN A 47 -0.20 11.67 24.22
N ARG A 48 -0.02 11.64 22.89
CA ARG A 48 0.13 12.83 22.04
C ARG A 48 -0.46 12.61 20.66
N ASP A 49 -1.02 13.68 20.10
CA ASP A 49 -1.38 13.74 18.69
C ASP A 49 -0.20 14.29 17.89
N LEU A 50 0.43 13.46 17.09
CA LEU A 50 1.59 13.82 16.28
C LEU A 50 1.25 14.70 15.06
N SER A 51 -0.03 15.01 14.80
CA SER A 51 -0.40 16.06 13.85
C SER A 51 0.04 17.45 14.34
N ASP A 52 0.09 17.63 15.67
CA ASP A 52 0.55 18.84 16.33
C ASP A 52 2.08 18.92 16.41
N GLU A 53 2.65 20.05 16.02
CA GLU A 53 4.10 20.27 16.00
C GLU A 53 4.71 20.23 17.40
N ARG A 54 4.05 20.82 18.41
CA ARG A 54 4.52 20.80 19.79
C ARG A 54 4.60 19.39 20.36
N SER A 55 3.68 18.53 19.93
CA SER A 55 3.71 17.11 20.28
C SER A 55 4.92 16.40 19.69
N ARG A 56 5.28 16.73 18.43
CA ARG A 56 6.51 16.21 17.81
C ARG A 56 7.76 16.74 18.49
N ASP A 57 7.80 18.03 18.85
CA ASP A 57 8.91 18.65 19.61
C ASP A 57 9.15 17.95 20.95
N ALA A 58 8.07 17.65 21.66
CA ALA A 58 8.16 16.91 22.92
C ALA A 58 8.73 15.49 22.75
N VAL A 59 8.34 14.80 21.68
CA VAL A 59 8.88 13.46 21.35
C VAL A 59 10.36 13.55 21.00
N VAL A 60 10.76 14.49 20.14
CA VAL A 60 12.16 14.69 19.75
C VAL A 60 13.02 15.01 20.97
N GLY A 61 12.58 15.94 21.83
CA GLY A 61 13.31 16.29 23.05
C GLY A 61 13.47 15.12 24.04
N LEU A 62 12.49 14.19 24.08
CA LEU A 62 12.65 12.96 24.85
C LEU A 62 13.68 12.00 24.24
N CYS A 63 13.78 11.98 22.92
CA CYS A 63 14.73 11.13 22.20
C CYS A 63 16.18 11.61 22.32
N GLU A 64 16.43 12.91 22.57
CA GLU A 64 17.77 13.48 22.71
C GLU A 64 18.60 12.82 23.83
N ASN A 65 17.92 12.31 24.87
CA ASN A 65 18.55 11.63 25.99
C ASN A 65 18.53 10.10 25.86
N LEU A 66 18.12 9.58 24.71
CA LEU A 66 18.05 8.17 24.40
C LEU A 66 18.99 7.84 23.24
N ASP A 67 19.74 6.76 23.35
CA ASP A 67 20.45 6.20 22.18
C ASP A 67 19.44 5.42 21.32
N VAL A 68 18.76 6.14 20.43
CA VAL A 68 17.68 5.59 19.60
C VAL A 68 18.28 4.89 18.39
N ASP A 69 18.24 3.56 18.40
CA ASP A 69 18.64 2.75 17.24
C ASP A 69 17.53 2.67 16.17
N LEU A 70 16.27 2.55 16.60
CA LEU A 70 15.12 2.33 15.74
C LEU A 70 13.98 3.29 16.08
N ILE A 71 13.46 4.00 15.07
CA ILE A 71 12.11 4.56 15.11
C ILE A 71 11.21 3.68 14.25
N ALA A 72 10.21 3.08 14.91
CA ALA A 72 9.17 2.28 14.28
C ALA A 72 7.82 2.97 14.35
N GLY A 73 6.88 2.59 13.49
CA GLY A 73 5.51 3.03 13.63
C GLY A 73 4.60 2.74 12.45
N GLY A 74 3.28 2.79 12.74
CA GLY A 74 2.21 2.63 11.76
C GLY A 74 1.29 3.85 11.72
N PRO A 75 1.64 4.94 11.02
CA PRO A 75 0.77 6.11 10.94
C PRO A 75 -0.60 5.74 10.35
N PRO A 76 -1.72 6.37 10.81
CA PRO A 76 -3.07 6.00 10.43
C PRO A 76 -3.30 5.90 8.91
N CYS A 77 -3.82 4.76 8.47
CA CYS A 77 -4.06 4.41 7.06
C CYS A 77 -5.47 4.74 6.55
N GLN A 78 -6.38 5.23 7.41
CA GLN A 78 -7.79 5.38 7.06
C GLN A 78 -8.06 6.18 5.77
N PRO A 79 -7.32 7.27 5.46
CA PRO A 79 -7.50 7.99 4.20
C PRO A 79 -7.04 7.22 2.96
N PHE A 80 -6.17 6.23 3.12
CA PHE A 80 -5.60 5.44 2.02
C PHE A 80 -6.36 4.14 1.77
N SER A 81 -7.01 3.55 2.78
CA SER A 81 -7.74 2.29 2.59
C SER A 81 -9.01 2.48 1.74
N ARG A 82 -9.40 1.46 0.96
CA ARG A 82 -10.61 1.47 0.13
C ARG A 82 -11.86 1.81 0.96
N ALA A 83 -12.02 1.19 2.12
CA ALA A 83 -13.14 1.44 3.02
C ALA A 83 -13.11 2.86 3.61
N GLY A 84 -11.92 3.38 3.95
CA GLY A 84 -11.72 4.73 4.45
C GLY A 84 -12.07 5.79 3.40
N ARG A 85 -11.60 5.63 2.17
CA ARG A 85 -11.90 6.56 1.04
C ARG A 85 -13.39 6.62 0.74
N SER A 86 -14.07 5.48 0.66
CA SER A 86 -15.52 5.42 0.42
C SER A 86 -16.29 6.17 1.51
N LYS A 87 -15.91 5.97 2.79
CA LYS A 87 -16.55 6.65 3.92
C LYS A 87 -16.29 8.16 3.91
N ILE A 88 -15.05 8.60 3.64
CA ILE A 88 -14.70 10.02 3.59
C ILE A 88 -15.49 10.70 2.47
N ARG A 89 -15.53 10.11 1.26
CA ARG A 89 -16.32 10.64 0.14
C ARG A 89 -17.78 10.80 0.53
N SER A 90 -18.41 9.77 1.10
CA SER A 90 -19.79 9.84 1.57
C SER A 90 -20.05 10.90 2.64
N LEU A 91 -19.09 11.23 3.50
CA LEU A 91 -19.21 12.29 4.51
C LEU A 91 -19.00 13.68 3.92
N VAL A 92 -18.10 13.82 2.95
CA VAL A 92 -17.89 15.06 2.20
C VAL A 92 -19.13 15.38 1.35
N ASP A 93 -19.66 14.39 0.61
CA ASP A 93 -20.86 14.54 -0.21
C ASP A 93 -22.10 14.94 0.61
N ARG A 94 -22.14 14.59 1.89
CA ARG A 94 -23.19 14.97 2.85
C ARG A 94 -22.92 16.28 3.58
N GLY A 95 -21.82 16.97 3.31
CA GLY A 95 -21.44 18.21 3.99
C GLY A 95 -21.09 18.06 5.48
N VAL A 96 -20.86 16.82 5.95
CA VAL A 96 -20.57 16.52 7.37
C VAL A 96 -19.08 16.66 7.68
N ARG A 97 -18.22 16.74 6.64
CA ARG A 97 -16.77 16.78 6.79
C ARG A 97 -16.11 17.59 5.69
N ASP A 98 -15.04 18.31 6.04
CA ASP A 98 -14.18 18.99 5.08
C ASP A 98 -13.48 17.96 4.17
N ALA A 99 -13.19 18.37 2.93
CA ALA A 99 -12.50 17.54 1.94
C ALA A 99 -11.06 17.20 2.37
N VAL A 100 -10.45 18.03 3.24
CA VAL A 100 -9.09 17.83 3.75
C VAL A 100 -9.13 16.93 4.99
N ASP A 101 -8.59 15.73 4.88
CA ASP A 101 -8.38 14.82 6.02
C ASP A 101 -6.94 14.94 6.52
N VAL A 102 -6.72 15.64 7.62
CA VAL A 102 -5.41 15.87 8.26
C VAL A 102 -4.63 14.55 8.46
N ARG A 103 -5.34 13.43 8.63
CA ARG A 103 -4.69 12.10 8.76
C ARG A 103 -3.97 11.62 7.51
N LYS A 104 -4.21 12.23 6.34
CA LYS A 104 -3.44 11.95 5.13
C LYS A 104 -1.99 12.39 5.26
N GLU A 105 -1.69 13.31 6.17
CA GLU A 105 -0.38 13.90 6.35
C GLU A 105 0.42 13.30 7.53
N LEU A 106 -0.16 12.37 8.32
CA LEU A 106 0.51 11.82 9.51
C LEU A 106 1.77 11.00 9.19
N TRP A 107 1.90 10.47 7.99
CA TRP A 107 3.16 9.88 7.53
C TRP A 107 4.29 10.93 7.40
N ARG A 108 3.93 12.21 7.12
CA ARG A 108 4.90 13.32 7.11
C ARG A 108 5.35 13.65 8.52
N ALA A 109 4.44 13.59 9.50
CA ALA A 109 4.76 13.77 10.91
C ALA A 109 5.71 12.65 11.42
N PHE A 110 5.51 11.40 10.97
CA PHE A 110 6.45 10.31 11.25
C PHE A 110 7.85 10.64 10.71
N LEU A 111 7.96 11.03 9.44
CA LEU A 111 9.25 11.37 8.83
C LEU A 111 9.90 12.62 9.45
N ASP A 112 9.12 13.60 9.89
CA ASP A 112 9.63 14.78 10.60
C ASP A 112 10.38 14.38 11.88
N VAL A 113 9.80 13.47 12.68
CA VAL A 113 10.47 12.95 13.88
C VAL A 113 11.72 12.14 13.50
N VAL A 114 11.64 11.29 12.46
CA VAL A 114 12.81 10.52 11.97
C VAL A 114 13.96 11.40 11.54
N GLU A 115 13.69 12.45 10.75
CA GLU A 115 14.69 13.36 10.21
C GLU A 115 15.39 14.18 11.32
N ARG A 116 14.66 14.49 12.40
CA ARG A 116 15.18 15.26 13.54
C ARG A 116 15.93 14.39 14.54
N VAL A 117 15.41 13.20 14.87
CA VAL A 117 16.05 12.26 15.82
C VAL A 117 17.23 11.53 15.18
N ARG A 118 17.16 11.24 13.87
CA ARG A 118 18.20 10.54 13.09
C ARG A 118 18.60 9.17 13.66
N PRO A 119 17.65 8.23 13.90
CA PRO A 119 17.95 6.89 14.37
C PRO A 119 18.86 6.14 13.37
N ARG A 120 19.46 5.02 13.78
CA ARG A 120 20.21 4.16 12.85
C ARG A 120 19.31 3.44 11.86
N ALA A 121 18.11 3.03 12.32
CA ALA A 121 17.11 2.37 11.48
C ALA A 121 15.73 3.00 11.59
N VAL A 122 14.95 2.83 10.53
CA VAL A 122 13.56 3.27 10.42
C VAL A 122 12.71 2.10 9.97
N LEU A 123 11.55 1.91 10.62
CA LEU A 123 10.53 0.94 10.24
C LEU A 123 9.17 1.65 10.15
N LEU A 124 8.58 1.69 8.96
CA LEU A 124 7.21 2.15 8.80
C LEU A 124 6.35 1.01 8.27
N GLU A 125 5.24 0.74 8.97
CA GLU A 125 4.21 -0.20 8.53
C GLU A 125 2.96 0.54 8.06
N ASN A 126 2.33 0.04 6.98
CA ASN A 126 1.04 0.56 6.54
C ASN A 126 0.28 -0.43 5.63
N VAL A 127 -0.88 -0.01 5.11
CA VAL A 127 -1.60 -0.78 4.10
C VAL A 127 -0.96 -0.62 2.72
N PRO A 128 -1.07 -1.63 1.81
CA PRO A 128 -0.53 -1.55 0.45
C PRO A 128 -1.03 -0.34 -0.34
N ASP A 129 -2.28 0.07 -0.12
CA ASP A 129 -2.88 1.23 -0.81
C ASP A 129 -2.13 2.55 -0.54
N MET A 130 -1.38 2.66 0.56
CA MET A 130 -0.53 3.82 0.83
C MET A 130 0.62 3.94 -0.18
N ALA A 131 1.18 2.82 -0.60
CA ALA A 131 2.23 2.79 -1.61
C ALA A 131 1.71 2.83 -3.04
N LEU A 132 0.55 2.21 -3.28
CA LEU A 132 0.02 1.96 -4.62
C LEU A 132 -1.14 2.89 -5.00
N GLY A 133 -1.73 3.59 -4.02
CA GLY A 133 -2.75 4.61 -4.21
C GLY A 133 -2.15 5.96 -4.59
N ASP A 134 -3.04 6.93 -4.84
CA ASP A 134 -2.71 8.33 -5.18
C ASP A 134 -1.40 8.41 -6.02
N GLU A 135 -1.37 7.60 -7.10
CA GLU A 135 -0.30 7.58 -8.10
C GLU A 135 1.10 7.23 -7.56
N MET A 136 1.12 6.50 -6.42
CA MET A 136 2.36 6.11 -5.72
C MET A 136 3.15 7.30 -5.12
N LEU A 137 2.54 8.48 -5.05
CA LEU A 137 3.22 9.71 -4.64
C LEU A 137 3.74 9.62 -3.19
N VAL A 138 2.96 9.01 -2.28
CA VAL A 138 3.35 8.90 -0.87
C VAL A 138 4.64 8.09 -0.73
N LEU A 139 4.71 6.89 -1.33
CA LEU A 139 5.92 6.06 -1.27
C LEU A 139 7.12 6.76 -1.91
N ARG A 140 6.91 7.38 -3.08
CA ARG A 140 7.96 8.13 -3.80
C ARG A 140 8.56 9.23 -2.92
N THR A 141 7.69 10.00 -2.27
CA THR A 141 8.11 11.10 -1.39
C THR A 141 8.83 10.58 -0.14
N MET A 142 8.36 9.47 0.46
CA MET A 142 9.03 8.86 1.61
C MET A 142 10.45 8.42 1.28
N ILE A 143 10.63 7.70 0.17
CA ILE A 143 11.96 7.24 -0.28
C ILE A 143 12.88 8.45 -0.52
N ASP A 144 12.42 9.45 -1.25
CA ASP A 144 13.24 10.63 -1.56
C ASP A 144 13.60 11.48 -0.33
N ARG A 145 12.70 11.54 0.68
CA ARG A 145 13.00 12.21 1.95
C ARG A 145 14.05 11.46 2.75
N LEU A 146 13.91 10.14 2.84
CA LEU A 146 14.87 9.28 3.52
C LEU A 146 16.25 9.30 2.83
N ASP A 147 16.28 9.23 1.50
CA ASP A 147 17.54 9.34 0.72
C ASP A 147 18.24 10.67 1.00
N ARG A 148 17.49 11.79 1.00
CA ARG A 148 18.04 13.13 1.32
C ARG A 148 18.50 13.23 2.77
N ALA A 149 17.85 12.54 3.70
CA ALA A 149 18.26 12.46 5.10
C ALA A 149 19.46 11.52 5.33
N GLY A 150 19.98 10.89 4.28
CA GLY A 150 21.15 9.99 4.32
C GLY A 150 20.83 8.55 4.69
N TYR A 151 19.59 8.12 4.53
CA TYR A 151 19.19 6.73 4.71
C TYR A 151 19.25 5.97 3.38
N GLU A 152 19.71 4.73 3.44
CA GLU A 152 19.38 3.73 2.44
C GLU A 152 17.97 3.22 2.75
N ALA A 153 17.02 3.37 1.81
CA ALA A 153 15.63 3.00 2.05
C ALA A 153 15.12 2.00 1.00
N ASP A 154 14.39 0.98 1.45
CA ASP A 154 13.67 0.03 0.59
C ASP A 154 12.29 -0.29 1.16
N ALA A 155 11.36 -0.70 0.29
CA ALA A 155 10.00 -1.01 0.68
C ALA A 155 9.49 -2.27 0.00
N ARG A 156 8.71 -3.09 0.75
CA ARG A 156 8.06 -4.30 0.24
C ARG A 156 6.62 -4.40 0.75
N ILE A 157 5.79 -5.10 -0.01
CA ILE A 157 4.51 -5.60 0.47
C ILE A 157 4.74 -7.01 0.99
N ILE A 158 4.50 -7.20 2.29
CA ILE A 158 4.63 -8.49 2.98
C ILE A 158 3.23 -9.03 3.28
N ASP A 159 3.01 -10.31 3.04
CA ASP A 159 1.81 -11.03 3.47
C ASP A 159 2.11 -11.75 4.78
N ALA A 160 1.46 -11.31 5.86
CA ALA A 160 1.66 -11.85 7.20
C ALA A 160 1.32 -13.35 7.30
N SER A 161 0.43 -13.88 6.45
CA SER A 161 0.10 -15.30 6.43
C SER A 161 1.31 -16.20 6.15
N ARG A 162 2.34 -15.69 5.49
CA ARG A 162 3.58 -16.41 5.20
C ARG A 162 4.58 -16.37 6.35
N HIS A 163 4.26 -15.62 7.40
CA HIS A 163 5.10 -15.43 8.60
C HIS A 163 4.39 -15.95 9.86
N GLY A 164 3.62 -17.04 9.74
CA GLY A 164 2.98 -17.70 10.86
C GLY A 164 1.73 -16.99 11.41
N VAL A 165 1.24 -15.92 10.76
CA VAL A 165 0.00 -15.24 11.17
C VAL A 165 -1.20 -15.91 10.50
N PRO A 166 -2.23 -16.37 11.25
CA PRO A 166 -3.36 -17.13 10.70
C PRO A 166 -4.38 -16.26 9.97
N GLN A 167 -3.89 -15.30 9.15
CA GLN A 167 -4.73 -14.44 8.31
C GLN A 167 -3.99 -13.94 7.07
N HIS A 168 -4.71 -13.79 5.97
CA HIS A 168 -4.25 -13.06 4.79
C HIS A 168 -4.23 -11.56 5.08
N ARG A 169 -3.04 -11.03 5.41
CA ARG A 169 -2.84 -9.63 5.76
C ARG A 169 -1.63 -9.05 5.05
N GLN A 170 -1.87 -8.35 3.96
CA GLN A 170 -0.81 -7.67 3.23
C GLN A 170 -0.51 -6.31 3.85
N ARG A 171 0.77 -6.01 4.04
CA ARG A 171 1.26 -4.76 4.59
C ARG A 171 2.44 -4.22 3.81
N LEU A 172 2.41 -2.90 3.61
CA LEU A 172 3.58 -2.16 3.21
C LEU A 172 4.54 -2.08 4.40
N ILE A 173 5.75 -2.54 4.20
CA ILE A 173 6.88 -2.35 5.12
C ILE A 173 7.92 -1.51 4.41
N LEU A 174 8.30 -0.39 5.00
CA LEU A 174 9.41 0.45 4.56
C LEU A 174 10.49 0.38 5.62
N LEU A 175 11.70 0.06 5.20
CA LEU A 175 12.91 0.04 6.04
C LEU A 175 13.88 1.10 5.54
N GLY A 176 14.58 1.75 6.48
CA GLY A 176 15.65 2.69 6.18
C GLY A 176 16.84 2.46 7.13
N PHE A 177 18.07 2.51 6.61
CA PHE A 177 19.31 2.37 7.38
C PHE A 177 20.23 3.56 7.09
N ARG A 178 20.63 4.33 8.13
CA ARG A 178 21.46 5.52 7.98
C ARG A 178 22.92 5.20 7.63
N ASP A 179 23.48 4.21 8.24
CA ASP A 179 24.91 3.88 8.11
C ASP A 179 25.19 2.90 6.97
N GLY A 180 24.20 2.68 6.11
CA GLY A 180 24.22 1.64 5.08
C GLY A 180 23.87 0.26 5.69
N GLY A 181 23.89 -0.76 4.86
CA GLY A 181 23.60 -2.13 5.26
C GLY A 181 22.90 -2.92 4.15
N ALA A 182 22.97 -4.23 4.24
CA ALA A 182 22.19 -5.12 3.39
C ALA A 182 20.76 -5.19 3.92
N PHE A 183 19.76 -5.00 3.06
CA PHE A 183 18.38 -5.23 3.46
C PHE A 183 18.11 -6.73 3.63
N MET A 184 18.17 -7.19 4.86
CA MET A 184 17.71 -8.52 5.21
C MET A 184 16.20 -8.44 5.43
N TRP A 185 15.43 -9.08 4.56
CA TRP A 185 13.99 -9.14 4.68
C TRP A 185 13.58 -10.44 5.34
N PRO A 186 12.52 -10.44 6.18
CA PRO A 186 12.11 -11.65 6.86
C PRO A 186 11.74 -12.74 5.85
N GLU A 187 12.27 -13.95 6.07
CA GLU A 187 11.93 -15.12 5.29
C GLU A 187 10.57 -15.68 5.72
N ALA A 188 9.90 -16.40 4.82
CA ALA A 188 8.64 -17.04 5.14
C ALA A 188 8.90 -18.17 6.17
N SER A 189 8.19 -18.11 7.31
CA SER A 189 8.36 -19.06 8.42
C SER A 189 7.26 -20.13 8.49
N GLY A 190 6.26 -20.08 7.59
CA GLY A 190 5.14 -21.02 7.55
C GLY A 190 3.78 -20.34 7.48
N THR A 191 2.73 -21.15 7.44
CA THR A 191 1.33 -20.71 7.42
C THR A 191 0.58 -21.35 8.58
N ALA A 192 -0.33 -20.60 9.20
CA ALA A 192 -1.25 -21.08 10.21
C ALA A 192 -2.69 -20.86 9.74
N THR A 193 -3.60 -21.77 10.12
CA THR A 193 -5.02 -21.73 9.78
C THR A 193 -5.86 -21.14 10.92
N VAL A 194 -7.12 -20.86 10.64
CA VAL A 194 -8.09 -20.51 11.70
C VAL A 194 -8.17 -21.60 12.75
N ARG A 195 -8.11 -22.89 12.33
CA ARG A 195 -8.12 -24.03 13.25
C ARG A 195 -6.93 -24.01 14.20
N ASP A 196 -5.73 -23.76 13.68
CA ASP A 196 -4.53 -23.69 14.51
C ASP A 196 -4.64 -22.59 15.58
N ALA A 197 -5.29 -21.48 15.24
CA ALA A 197 -5.37 -20.32 16.11
C ALA A 197 -6.45 -20.41 17.20
N ILE A 198 -7.64 -20.97 16.91
CA ILE A 198 -8.79 -20.82 17.81
C ILE A 198 -9.52 -22.11 18.15
N TRP A 199 -9.05 -23.28 17.67
CA TRP A 199 -9.73 -24.56 17.91
C TRP A 199 -9.78 -24.92 19.40
N ASP A 200 -8.72 -24.67 20.15
CA ASP A 200 -8.59 -24.99 21.58
C ASP A 200 -9.39 -24.06 22.51
N LEU A 201 -9.91 -22.96 21.98
CA LEU A 201 -10.71 -22.03 22.77
C LEU A 201 -12.07 -22.61 23.13
N PRO A 202 -12.65 -22.27 24.29
CA PRO A 202 -13.91 -22.81 24.76
C PRO A 202 -15.06 -22.59 23.79
N VAL A 203 -15.88 -23.62 23.59
CA VAL A 203 -17.16 -23.52 22.89
C VAL A 203 -18.13 -22.70 23.76
N LEU A 204 -18.78 -21.73 23.15
CA LEU A 204 -19.70 -20.84 23.86
C LEU A 204 -21.15 -21.27 23.61
N ASP A 205 -21.98 -21.10 24.63
CA ASP A 205 -23.42 -21.21 24.46
C ASP A 205 -23.95 -19.96 23.72
N VAL A 206 -24.71 -20.18 22.64
CA VAL A 206 -25.15 -19.12 21.74
C VAL A 206 -26.65 -19.15 21.59
N ALA A 207 -27.31 -18.12 22.10
CA ALA A 207 -28.73 -17.88 21.91
C ALA A 207 -28.99 -16.45 21.39
N PRO A 208 -30.06 -16.23 20.61
CA PRO A 208 -30.40 -14.90 20.10
C PRO A 208 -30.64 -13.89 21.23
N ASN A 209 -30.19 -12.65 21.01
CA ASN A 209 -30.36 -11.51 21.92
C ASN A 209 -29.76 -11.70 23.33
N THR A 210 -28.91 -12.71 23.54
CA THR A 210 -28.21 -12.92 24.81
C THR A 210 -26.76 -12.47 24.71
N SER A 211 -26.12 -12.18 25.85
CA SER A 211 -24.67 -12.01 25.91
C SER A 211 -23.97 -13.34 25.63
N ILE A 212 -22.95 -13.31 24.79
CA ILE A 212 -22.21 -14.51 24.37
C ILE A 212 -20.81 -14.48 24.96
N GLY A 213 -20.47 -15.53 25.74
CA GLY A 213 -19.19 -15.68 26.42
C GLY A 213 -19.06 -14.80 27.67
N ALA A 214 -17.87 -14.78 28.21
CA ALA A 214 -17.54 -14.05 29.41
C ALA A 214 -16.17 -13.34 29.28
N GLU A 215 -15.90 -12.41 30.17
CA GLU A 215 -14.61 -11.74 30.27
C GLU A 215 -13.50 -12.76 30.62
N THR A 216 -13.82 -13.74 31.45
CA THR A 216 -12.94 -14.83 31.83
C THR A 216 -13.69 -16.15 31.83
N ILE A 217 -13.12 -17.19 31.23
CA ILE A 217 -13.69 -18.55 31.16
C ILE A 217 -12.57 -19.58 31.27
N VAL A 218 -12.86 -20.77 31.74
CA VAL A 218 -11.88 -21.88 31.82
C VAL A 218 -11.68 -22.48 30.42
N TYR A 219 -10.44 -22.85 30.07
CA TYR A 219 -10.16 -23.61 28.84
C TYR A 219 -10.94 -24.92 28.81
N GLY A 220 -11.35 -25.33 27.61
CA GLY A 220 -12.02 -26.62 27.39
C GLY A 220 -11.01 -27.75 27.17
N ASP A 221 -11.55 -28.94 26.86
CA ASP A 221 -10.76 -30.17 26.65
C ASP A 221 -10.21 -30.34 25.23
N ARG A 222 -10.40 -29.37 24.36
CA ARG A 222 -9.88 -29.42 22.98
C ARG A 222 -8.37 -29.31 22.97
N GLU A 223 -7.72 -30.17 22.20
CA GLU A 223 -6.27 -30.18 22.07
C GLU A 223 -5.76 -28.90 21.38
N ALA A 224 -4.74 -28.29 22.01
CA ALA A 224 -4.08 -27.11 21.48
C ALA A 224 -3.11 -27.47 20.36
N SER A 225 -3.13 -26.73 19.25
CA SER A 225 -2.13 -26.77 18.19
C SER A 225 -0.77 -26.23 18.68
N ASP A 226 0.29 -26.38 17.87
CA ASP A 226 1.58 -25.73 18.17
C ASP A 226 1.44 -24.22 18.26
N PHE A 227 0.65 -23.61 17.36
CA PHE A 227 0.34 -22.18 17.40
C PHE A 227 -0.34 -21.78 18.71
N ALA A 228 -1.36 -22.54 19.12
CA ALA A 228 -2.09 -22.28 20.36
C ALA A 228 -1.21 -22.49 21.60
N ARG A 229 -0.35 -23.52 21.61
CA ARG A 229 0.64 -23.75 22.68
C ARG A 229 1.63 -22.57 22.79
N GLU A 230 2.12 -22.06 21.67
CA GLU A 230 2.98 -20.90 21.63
C GLU A 230 2.28 -19.64 22.17
N ALA A 231 1.03 -19.41 21.76
CA ALA A 231 0.24 -18.26 22.27
C ALA A 231 -0.01 -18.33 23.79
N ARG A 232 0.00 -19.52 24.37
CA ARG A 232 -0.24 -19.78 25.82
C ARG A 232 1.03 -19.95 26.64
N LYS A 233 2.21 -19.99 26.03
CA LYS A 233 3.48 -20.38 26.70
C LYS A 233 3.78 -19.61 27.97
N ASP A 234 3.40 -18.33 28.02
CA ASP A 234 3.66 -17.42 29.15
C ASP A 234 2.46 -17.31 30.11
N CYS A 235 1.38 -18.07 29.91
CA CYS A 235 0.27 -18.17 30.83
C CYS A 235 0.66 -19.06 32.01
N VAL A 236 0.85 -18.49 33.19
CA VAL A 236 1.32 -19.19 34.40
C VAL A 236 0.32 -19.07 35.55
N GLY A 237 0.39 -19.97 36.54
CA GLY A 237 -0.49 -19.96 37.69
C GLY A 237 -1.96 -20.14 37.32
N ALA A 238 -2.85 -19.26 37.76
CA ALA A 238 -4.28 -19.31 37.45
C ALA A 238 -4.54 -19.07 35.96
N ASP A 239 -3.77 -18.20 35.30
CA ASP A 239 -3.95 -17.87 33.88
C ASP A 239 -3.63 -19.05 32.96
N ALA A 240 -2.90 -20.08 33.44
CA ALA A 240 -2.70 -21.31 32.66
C ALA A 240 -4.02 -22.05 32.31
N TRP A 241 -5.07 -21.80 33.08
CA TRP A 241 -6.38 -22.44 32.94
C TRP A 241 -7.48 -21.51 32.46
N LEU A 242 -7.17 -20.21 32.31
CA LEU A 242 -8.16 -19.18 32.05
C LEU A 242 -7.96 -18.54 30.67
N VAL A 243 -9.05 -18.42 29.93
CA VAL A 243 -9.15 -17.61 28.72
C VAL A 243 -9.77 -16.27 29.08
N HIS A 244 -9.06 -15.20 28.82
CA HIS A 244 -9.55 -13.84 29.03
C HIS A 244 -10.10 -13.23 27.72
N ASP A 245 -11.05 -12.29 27.86
CA ASP A 245 -11.67 -11.57 26.75
C ASP A 245 -12.42 -12.50 25.76
N HIS A 246 -12.92 -13.66 26.24
CA HIS A 246 -13.62 -14.63 25.39
C HIS A 246 -15.12 -14.33 25.28
N SER A 247 -15.43 -13.08 24.88
CA SER A 247 -16.81 -12.62 24.72
C SER A 247 -17.00 -11.88 23.39
N THR A 248 -18.21 -11.93 22.87
CA THR A 248 -18.61 -11.21 21.66
C THR A 248 -19.96 -10.55 21.83
N ARG A 249 -20.43 -9.89 20.79
CA ARG A 249 -21.75 -9.23 20.79
C ARG A 249 -22.88 -10.25 20.71
N SER A 250 -24.06 -9.84 21.21
CA SER A 250 -25.29 -10.61 21.01
C SER A 250 -25.61 -10.70 19.52
N VAL A 251 -26.23 -11.81 19.13
CA VAL A 251 -26.69 -12.07 17.76
C VAL A 251 -28.21 -11.88 17.72
N ARG A 252 -28.70 -11.20 16.71
CA ARG A 252 -30.14 -11.03 16.48
C ARG A 252 -30.76 -12.35 16.01
N PRO A 253 -32.06 -12.58 16.17
CA PRO A 253 -32.72 -13.80 15.73
C PRO A 253 -32.57 -14.06 14.23
N ASP A 254 -32.71 -13.02 13.39
CA ASP A 254 -32.55 -13.11 11.94
C ASP A 254 -31.10 -13.45 11.52
N ASP A 255 -30.12 -12.81 12.14
CA ASP A 255 -28.69 -13.10 11.90
C ASP A 255 -28.31 -14.48 12.42
N PHE A 256 -28.86 -14.92 13.55
CA PHE A 256 -28.63 -16.24 14.13
C PHE A 256 -29.08 -17.36 13.17
N GLU A 257 -30.29 -17.25 12.61
CA GLU A 257 -30.80 -18.20 11.64
C GLU A 257 -29.99 -18.13 10.32
N ALA A 258 -29.64 -16.94 9.85
CA ALA A 258 -28.77 -16.80 8.69
C ALA A 258 -27.41 -17.49 8.91
N PHE A 259 -26.79 -17.26 10.07
CA PHE A 259 -25.50 -17.88 10.39
C PHE A 259 -25.57 -19.40 10.49
N LYS A 260 -26.66 -19.97 10.98
CA LYS A 260 -26.85 -21.43 11.03
C LYS A 260 -26.91 -22.09 9.65
N LEU A 261 -27.44 -21.37 8.66
CA LEU A 261 -27.54 -21.87 7.28
C LEU A 261 -26.21 -21.75 6.50
N MET A 262 -25.30 -20.89 6.93
CA MET A 262 -24.07 -20.61 6.19
C MET A 262 -23.01 -21.67 6.42
N THR A 263 -22.31 -22.02 5.35
CA THR A 263 -21.00 -22.66 5.34
C THR A 263 -19.92 -21.62 5.02
N ALA A 264 -18.66 -22.01 4.98
CA ALA A 264 -17.56 -21.11 4.57
C ALA A 264 -17.67 -20.63 3.10
N ASP A 265 -18.34 -21.43 2.26
CA ASP A 265 -18.51 -21.16 0.82
C ASP A 265 -19.83 -20.44 0.49
N THR A 266 -20.73 -20.28 1.46
CA THR A 266 -22.04 -19.66 1.24
C THR A 266 -21.89 -18.15 0.99
N LEU A 267 -22.39 -17.69 -0.15
CA LEU A 267 -22.47 -16.28 -0.50
C LEU A 267 -23.69 -15.62 0.15
N TYR A 268 -23.59 -14.31 0.41
CA TYR A 268 -24.71 -13.56 1.00
C TYR A 268 -25.97 -13.56 0.09
N SER A 269 -25.77 -13.55 -1.23
CA SER A 269 -26.85 -13.61 -2.24
C SER A 269 -27.63 -14.94 -2.21
N GLU A 270 -27.05 -16.01 -1.70
CA GLU A 270 -27.67 -17.34 -1.63
C GLU A 270 -28.58 -17.50 -0.41
N LEU A 271 -28.50 -16.57 0.56
CA LEU A 271 -29.38 -16.60 1.71
C LEU A 271 -30.85 -16.33 1.32
N PRO A 272 -31.83 -16.95 2.05
CA PRO A 272 -33.24 -16.62 1.89
C PRO A 272 -33.51 -15.12 2.01
N SER A 273 -34.39 -14.57 1.19
CA SER A 273 -34.64 -13.12 1.12
C SER A 273 -35.08 -12.50 2.47
N HIS A 274 -35.83 -13.25 3.29
CA HIS A 274 -36.28 -12.80 4.61
C HIS A 274 -35.15 -12.70 5.65
N LEU A 275 -33.97 -13.31 5.39
CA LEU A 275 -32.79 -13.23 6.24
C LEU A 275 -31.77 -12.20 5.73
N LYS A 276 -32.01 -11.59 4.55
CA LYS A 276 -31.14 -10.57 3.99
C LYS A 276 -31.48 -9.18 4.53
N ARG A 277 -30.56 -8.57 5.26
CA ARG A 277 -30.69 -7.21 5.81
C ARG A 277 -30.13 -6.13 4.91
N TYR A 278 -29.20 -6.51 4.04
CA TYR A 278 -28.49 -5.58 3.16
C TYR A 278 -28.82 -5.88 1.71
N ARG A 279 -28.63 -4.91 0.86
CA ARG A 279 -28.68 -5.13 -0.61
C ARG A 279 -27.56 -6.06 -1.02
N ASP A 280 -27.85 -7.00 -1.89
CA ASP A 280 -26.93 -8.03 -2.42
C ASP A 280 -26.45 -7.76 -3.87
N ASP A 281 -26.90 -6.63 -4.45
CA ASP A 281 -26.63 -6.23 -5.83
C ASP A 281 -25.24 -5.57 -6.04
N ILE A 282 -24.54 -5.19 -4.96
CA ILE A 282 -23.26 -4.49 -5.02
C ILE A 282 -22.11 -5.34 -4.48
N PHE A 283 -22.32 -6.03 -3.35
CA PHE A 283 -21.32 -6.84 -2.69
C PHE A 283 -21.95 -8.11 -2.12
N ASP A 284 -21.35 -9.24 -2.41
CA ASP A 284 -21.82 -10.56 -2.00
C ASP A 284 -21.14 -11.11 -0.73
N ASP A 285 -20.24 -10.34 -0.15
CA ASP A 285 -19.47 -10.69 1.04
C ASP A 285 -19.94 -9.98 2.33
N LYS A 286 -21.23 -9.62 2.42
CA LYS A 286 -21.81 -8.93 3.60
C LYS A 286 -21.72 -9.79 4.86
N TYR A 287 -21.99 -11.09 4.73
CA TYR A 287 -21.73 -12.09 5.75
C TYR A 287 -20.66 -13.03 5.24
N HIS A 288 -19.74 -13.42 6.09
CA HIS A 288 -18.71 -14.38 5.73
C HIS A 288 -18.38 -15.27 6.92
N ARG A 289 -18.59 -16.59 6.74
CA ARG A 289 -18.18 -17.59 7.70
C ARG A 289 -16.74 -18.00 7.43
N LEU A 290 -15.90 -17.98 8.46
CA LEU A 290 -14.52 -18.41 8.34
C LEU A 290 -14.43 -19.93 8.11
N SER A 291 -13.40 -20.37 7.40
CA SER A 291 -13.06 -21.78 7.22
C SER A 291 -12.05 -22.22 8.28
N TRP A 292 -12.22 -23.43 8.82
CA TRP A 292 -11.21 -24.02 9.70
C TRP A 292 -9.88 -24.31 9.00
N ALA A 293 -9.93 -24.67 7.72
CA ALA A 293 -8.78 -25.15 6.94
C ALA A 293 -7.90 -24.03 6.35
N GLU A 294 -8.37 -22.80 6.39
CA GLU A 294 -7.71 -21.67 5.72
C GLU A 294 -7.27 -20.61 6.73
N PRO A 295 -6.28 -19.77 6.39
CA PRO A 295 -6.06 -18.52 7.11
C PRO A 295 -7.31 -17.63 7.01
N SER A 296 -7.60 -16.86 8.03
CA SER A 296 -8.72 -15.91 7.99
C SER A 296 -8.48 -14.79 6.98
N ARG A 297 -9.54 -14.12 6.57
CA ARG A 297 -9.41 -12.82 5.91
C ARG A 297 -8.81 -11.79 6.88
N SER A 298 -8.26 -10.69 6.33
CA SER A 298 -7.61 -9.67 7.15
C SER A 298 -8.52 -9.11 8.24
N ILE A 299 -8.16 -9.29 9.49
CA ILE A 299 -8.83 -8.68 10.65
C ILE A 299 -8.60 -7.16 10.60
N THR A 300 -9.68 -6.40 10.56
CA THR A 300 -9.63 -4.94 10.44
C THR A 300 -10.42 -4.27 11.55
N ALA A 301 -10.19 -2.98 11.78
CA ALA A 301 -10.93 -2.19 12.75
C ALA A 301 -12.46 -2.16 12.50
N HIS A 302 -12.91 -2.56 11.31
CA HIS A 302 -14.34 -2.70 10.98
C HIS A 302 -15.04 -3.77 11.83
N LEU A 303 -14.28 -4.77 12.32
CA LEU A 303 -14.78 -5.77 13.28
C LEU A 303 -15.46 -5.13 14.50
N ALA A 304 -15.04 -3.92 14.88
CA ALA A 304 -15.65 -3.15 15.97
C ALA A 304 -17.12 -2.78 15.73
N LYS A 305 -17.61 -2.76 14.47
CA LYS A 305 -18.99 -2.36 14.15
C LYS A 305 -19.98 -3.51 14.26
N ASP A 306 -19.92 -4.49 13.37
CA ASP A 306 -20.87 -5.61 13.31
C ASP A 306 -20.20 -6.99 13.32
N GLY A 307 -19.00 -7.13 12.77
CA GLY A 307 -18.24 -8.38 12.74
C GLY A 307 -18.78 -9.43 11.78
N TYR A 308 -19.75 -9.14 10.94
CA TYR A 308 -20.39 -10.11 10.04
C TYR A 308 -19.47 -10.66 8.96
N TRP A 309 -18.34 -10.04 8.72
CA TRP A 309 -17.26 -10.58 7.89
C TRP A 309 -16.41 -11.66 8.57
N TYR A 310 -16.71 -11.95 9.84
CA TYR A 310 -15.91 -12.83 10.69
C TYR A 310 -16.84 -13.72 11.55
N ILE A 311 -17.73 -14.47 10.88
CA ILE A 311 -18.59 -15.46 11.54
C ILE A 311 -17.73 -16.65 11.93
N HIS A 312 -17.86 -17.12 13.18
CA HIS A 312 -17.11 -18.27 13.68
C HIS A 312 -17.33 -19.52 12.79
N PRO A 313 -16.30 -20.35 12.52
CA PRO A 313 -16.40 -21.47 11.58
C PRO A 313 -17.53 -22.47 11.89
N GLU A 314 -17.87 -22.66 13.17
CA GLU A 314 -18.83 -23.68 13.61
C GLU A 314 -20.07 -23.07 14.30
N GLN A 315 -19.89 -22.02 15.10
CA GLN A 315 -20.94 -21.44 15.90
C GLN A 315 -21.68 -20.28 15.19
N PRO A 316 -23.01 -20.09 15.41
CA PRO A 316 -23.78 -19.03 14.77
C PRO A 316 -23.57 -17.67 15.46
N ARG A 317 -22.33 -17.19 15.50
CA ARG A 317 -21.90 -15.95 16.12
C ARG A 317 -20.68 -15.35 15.41
N THR A 318 -20.40 -14.09 15.68
CA THR A 318 -19.15 -13.45 15.30
C THR A 318 -18.01 -13.85 16.25
N LEU A 319 -16.77 -13.56 15.87
CA LEU A 319 -15.59 -13.83 16.71
C LEU A 319 -15.67 -13.11 18.06
N THR A 320 -15.12 -13.74 19.09
CA THR A 320 -14.81 -13.10 20.37
C THR A 320 -13.58 -12.20 20.26
N VAL A 321 -13.35 -11.37 21.28
CA VAL A 321 -12.13 -10.54 21.34
C VAL A 321 -10.88 -11.43 21.35
N ARG A 322 -10.86 -12.53 22.14
CA ARG A 322 -9.72 -13.46 22.21
C ARG A 322 -9.49 -14.19 20.88
N GLU A 323 -10.53 -14.64 20.21
CA GLU A 323 -10.42 -15.27 18.89
C GLU A 323 -9.82 -14.29 17.86
N ALA A 324 -10.29 -13.05 17.83
CA ALA A 324 -9.74 -12.02 16.96
C ALA A 324 -8.26 -11.70 17.31
N ALA A 325 -7.90 -11.67 18.60
CA ALA A 325 -6.54 -11.49 19.07
C ALA A 325 -5.61 -12.62 18.61
N ARG A 326 -6.07 -13.90 18.77
CA ARG A 326 -5.34 -15.09 18.31
C ARG A 326 -5.13 -15.07 16.79
N LEU A 327 -6.15 -14.70 16.01
CA LEU A 327 -6.01 -14.55 14.56
C LEU A 327 -5.07 -13.41 14.16
N GLN A 328 -4.82 -12.46 15.05
CA GLN A 328 -3.83 -11.40 14.89
C GLN A 328 -2.46 -11.79 15.51
N ALA A 329 -2.34 -13.04 15.97
CA ALA A 329 -1.14 -13.61 16.61
C ALA A 329 -0.70 -12.87 17.90
N PHE A 330 -1.64 -12.34 18.68
CA PHE A 330 -1.37 -11.88 20.04
C PHE A 330 -1.29 -13.08 21.00
N PRO A 331 -0.36 -13.06 21.97
CA PRO A 331 -0.34 -14.08 23.02
C PRO A 331 -1.55 -13.95 23.96
N ASP A 332 -1.90 -15.02 24.68
CA ASP A 332 -3.07 -15.03 25.57
C ASP A 332 -2.87 -14.20 26.84
N THR A 333 -1.63 -13.95 27.22
CA THR A 333 -1.29 -13.00 28.28
C THR A 333 -1.63 -11.55 27.92
N PHE A 334 -1.76 -11.23 26.63
CA PHE A 334 -2.02 -9.86 26.18
C PHE A 334 -3.48 -9.47 26.45
N ARG A 335 -3.67 -8.36 27.19
CA ARG A 335 -4.96 -7.85 27.62
C ARG A 335 -5.28 -6.53 26.92
N PHE A 336 -6.54 -6.38 26.53
CA PHE A 336 -7.02 -5.18 25.83
C PHE A 336 -7.91 -4.35 26.78
N ALA A 337 -7.58 -3.09 26.99
CA ALA A 337 -8.35 -2.17 27.80
C ALA A 337 -9.53 -1.53 27.01
N GLY A 338 -10.50 -1.05 27.76
CA GLY A 338 -11.65 -0.34 27.24
C GLY A 338 -12.81 -1.24 26.82
N PRO A 339 -13.91 -0.62 26.37
CA PRO A 339 -15.10 -1.34 25.89
C PRO A 339 -14.77 -2.25 24.71
N ARG A 340 -15.49 -3.37 24.57
CA ARG A 340 -15.28 -4.38 23.51
C ARG A 340 -15.12 -3.81 22.10
N SER A 341 -15.86 -2.76 21.74
CA SER A 341 -15.69 -2.09 20.45
C SER A 341 -14.32 -1.45 20.28
N HIS A 342 -13.72 -0.94 21.37
CA HIS A 342 -12.35 -0.43 21.37
C HIS A 342 -11.33 -1.56 21.31
N GLN A 343 -11.54 -2.66 22.06
CA GLN A 343 -10.70 -3.85 21.98
C GLN A 343 -10.61 -4.40 20.55
N PHE A 344 -11.75 -4.58 19.87
CA PHE A 344 -11.77 -5.00 18.44
C PHE A 344 -11.06 -4.01 17.51
N ARG A 345 -11.18 -2.70 17.77
CA ARG A 345 -10.50 -1.66 16.98
C ARG A 345 -8.98 -1.74 17.16
N GLN A 346 -8.52 -1.91 18.39
CA GLN A 346 -7.11 -2.08 18.73
C GLN A 346 -6.52 -3.29 18.00
N ILE A 347 -7.18 -4.45 18.09
CA ILE A 347 -6.76 -5.68 17.41
C ILE A 347 -6.71 -5.48 15.88
N GLY A 348 -7.76 -4.91 15.29
CA GLY A 348 -7.84 -4.72 13.84
C GLY A 348 -6.81 -3.75 13.27
N ASN A 349 -6.39 -2.74 14.07
CA ASN A 349 -5.36 -1.77 13.68
C ASN A 349 -3.94 -2.29 13.91
N ALA A 350 -3.76 -3.28 14.78
CA ALA A 350 -2.43 -3.72 15.21
C ALA A 350 -1.59 -4.32 14.06
N VAL A 351 -0.29 -4.14 14.16
CA VAL A 351 0.70 -5.01 13.50
C VAL A 351 0.73 -6.33 14.27
N PRO A 352 0.60 -7.48 13.60
CA PRO A 352 0.73 -8.78 14.28
C PRO A 352 2.07 -8.90 15.00
N PRO A 353 2.10 -9.26 16.30
CA PRO A 353 3.35 -9.39 17.08
C PRO A 353 4.41 -10.28 16.41
N VAL A 354 4.01 -11.44 15.87
CA VAL A 354 4.93 -12.37 15.18
C VAL A 354 5.53 -11.74 13.92
N LEU A 355 4.77 -10.95 13.18
CA LEU A 355 5.31 -10.21 12.03
C LEU A 355 6.27 -9.10 12.50
N GLY A 356 5.92 -8.40 13.57
CA GLY A 356 6.78 -7.39 14.20
C GLY A 356 8.13 -7.97 14.67
N GLU A 357 8.11 -9.17 15.26
CA GLU A 357 9.30 -9.92 15.66
C GLU A 357 10.17 -10.29 14.45
N SER A 358 9.57 -10.88 13.42
CA SER A 358 10.29 -11.27 12.20
C SER A 358 10.96 -10.07 11.52
N ILE A 359 10.29 -8.92 11.46
CA ILE A 359 10.84 -7.68 10.90
C ILE A 359 11.93 -7.12 11.80
N GLY A 360 11.70 -7.10 13.12
CA GLY A 360 12.68 -6.63 14.10
C GLY A 360 14.00 -7.42 14.06
N ALA A 361 13.92 -8.74 13.97
CA ALA A 361 15.07 -9.62 13.80
C ALA A 361 15.81 -9.31 12.48
N ALA A 362 15.08 -9.18 11.37
CA ALA A 362 15.67 -8.84 10.08
C ALA A 362 16.36 -7.46 10.08
N ILE A 363 15.86 -6.48 10.82
CA ILE A 363 16.53 -5.17 11.00
C ILE A 363 17.84 -5.34 11.77
N LEU A 364 17.86 -6.11 12.86
CA LEU A 364 19.09 -6.37 13.63
C LEU A 364 20.14 -7.10 12.79
N ASP A 365 19.72 -8.07 11.97
CA ASP A 365 20.63 -8.79 11.07
C ASP A 365 21.15 -7.87 9.94
N SER A 366 20.32 -6.96 9.43
CA SER A 366 20.72 -5.95 8.47
C SER A 366 21.80 -5.01 9.04
N GLN A 367 21.67 -4.62 10.31
CA GLN A 367 22.64 -3.77 10.99
C GLN A 367 23.96 -4.50 11.29
N ARG A 368 23.93 -5.79 11.59
CA ARG A 368 25.12 -6.63 11.82
C ARG A 368 25.88 -6.96 10.54
N GLY A 369 25.16 -7.11 9.41
CA GLY A 369 25.73 -7.39 8.10
C GLY A 369 26.35 -6.18 7.38
N CYS A 370 26.55 -5.08 8.07
CA CYS A 370 27.04 -3.80 7.52
C CYS A 370 28.46 -3.86 6.91
N ASP A 371 29.25 -4.91 7.19
CA ASP A 371 30.61 -5.08 6.66
C ASP A 371 30.65 -5.63 5.21
N SER A 372 29.53 -6.03 4.63
CA SER A 372 29.48 -6.50 3.25
C SER A 372 29.26 -5.32 2.29
N TYR A 373 30.23 -5.12 1.38
CA TYR A 373 30.22 -4.09 0.33
C TYR A 373 29.13 -4.39 -0.71
N LEU A 374 27.87 -4.14 -0.35
CA LEU A 374 26.77 -4.16 -1.31
C LEU A 374 26.60 -2.75 -1.90
N PRO A 375 26.36 -2.63 -3.23
CA PRO A 375 26.09 -1.31 -3.82
C PRO A 375 24.89 -0.67 -3.13
N ARG A 376 25.05 0.58 -2.72
CA ARG A 376 24.00 1.36 -2.06
C ARG A 376 22.80 1.49 -2.99
N VAL A 377 21.63 1.20 -2.49
CA VAL A 377 20.37 1.29 -3.26
C VAL A 377 20.08 2.73 -3.69
N SER A 378 20.41 3.70 -2.83
CA SER A 378 20.31 5.13 -3.15
C SER A 378 21.25 5.54 -4.29
N SER A 379 22.49 5.04 -4.30
CA SER A 379 23.45 5.29 -5.37
C SER A 379 22.97 4.69 -6.70
N GLN A 380 22.43 3.47 -6.67
CA GLN A 380 21.83 2.86 -7.86
C GLN A 380 20.65 3.68 -8.40
N ARG A 381 19.78 4.21 -7.51
CA ARG A 381 18.68 5.09 -7.92
C ARG A 381 19.18 6.40 -8.53
N ALA A 382 20.21 7.00 -7.94
CA ALA A 382 20.82 8.23 -8.46
C ALA A 382 21.44 8.01 -9.84
N GLU A 383 22.23 6.95 -10.02
CA GLU A 383 22.80 6.56 -11.31
C GLU A 383 21.73 6.26 -12.36
N PHE A 384 20.69 5.53 -11.98
CA PHE A 384 19.53 5.25 -12.84
C PHE A 384 18.87 6.54 -13.31
N ARG A 385 18.57 7.48 -12.39
CA ARG A 385 17.91 8.75 -12.72
C ARG A 385 18.77 9.61 -13.62
N SER A 386 20.06 9.73 -13.32
CA SER A 386 21.02 10.49 -14.15
C SER A 386 21.08 9.94 -15.56
N ALA A 387 21.35 8.64 -15.72
CA ALA A 387 21.43 8.00 -17.03
C ALA A 387 20.14 8.14 -17.85
N LEU A 388 18.98 8.08 -17.17
CA LEU A 388 17.69 8.21 -17.80
C LEU A 388 17.38 9.67 -18.20
N THR A 389 17.81 10.64 -17.41
CA THR A 389 17.67 12.09 -17.72
C THR A 389 18.53 12.44 -18.92
N ASP A 390 19.80 12.00 -18.94
CA ASP A 390 20.72 12.24 -20.05
C ASP A 390 20.18 11.67 -21.36
N TRP A 391 19.69 10.42 -21.30
CA TRP A 391 19.07 9.78 -22.46
C TRP A 391 17.78 10.49 -22.91
N ALA A 392 16.91 10.87 -21.96
CA ALA A 392 15.67 11.58 -22.25
C ALA A 392 15.94 12.93 -22.93
N THR A 393 16.97 13.64 -22.49
CA THR A 393 17.39 14.93 -23.08
C THR A 393 17.80 14.74 -24.53
N ALA A 394 18.59 13.72 -24.82
CA ALA A 394 19.02 13.40 -26.19
C ALA A 394 17.82 12.94 -27.07
N ASP A 395 17.00 12.02 -26.58
CA ASP A 395 15.84 11.48 -27.29
C ASP A 395 14.75 12.54 -27.56
N ARG A 396 14.61 13.53 -26.67
CA ARG A 396 13.66 14.63 -26.83
C ARG A 396 13.95 15.54 -28.02
N VAL A 397 15.21 15.65 -28.42
CA VAL A 397 15.61 16.44 -29.63
C VAL A 397 14.96 15.82 -30.86
N ASP A 398 14.94 14.49 -30.95
CA ASP A 398 14.39 13.76 -32.11
C ASP A 398 12.86 13.58 -32.03
N THR A 399 12.30 13.60 -30.83
CA THR A 399 10.86 13.32 -30.58
C THR A 399 10.27 14.20 -29.49
N PRO A 400 10.23 15.53 -29.65
CA PRO A 400 9.81 16.46 -28.61
C PRO A 400 8.36 16.24 -28.13
N TRP A 401 7.48 15.83 -29.03
CA TRP A 401 6.09 15.51 -28.73
C TRP A 401 5.86 14.25 -27.90
N ALA A 402 6.89 13.44 -27.72
CA ALA A 402 6.83 12.22 -26.90
C ALA A 402 7.10 12.48 -25.42
N TYR A 403 7.47 13.69 -25.03
CA TYR A 403 7.82 14.08 -23.68
C TYR A 403 6.84 15.10 -23.08
N PRO A 404 6.88 15.31 -21.74
CA PRO A 404 6.03 16.31 -21.10
C PRO A 404 6.14 17.70 -21.74
N GLY A 405 5.00 18.32 -22.00
CA GLY A 405 4.90 19.60 -22.67
C GLY A 405 3.48 20.14 -22.73
N SER A 406 3.25 21.10 -23.58
CA SER A 406 1.93 21.69 -23.76
C SER A 406 0.90 20.66 -24.30
N PRO A 407 -0.40 20.87 -24.04
CA PRO A 407 -1.47 19.93 -24.41
C PRO A 407 -1.49 19.55 -25.89
N TRP A 408 -1.20 20.47 -26.78
CA TRP A 408 -1.29 20.23 -28.21
C TRP A 408 -0.29 19.20 -28.75
N PRO A 409 1.04 19.35 -28.59
CA PRO A 409 1.99 18.34 -29.03
C PRO A 409 1.75 16.97 -28.39
N VAL A 410 1.34 16.94 -27.12
CA VAL A 410 1.03 15.69 -26.41
C VAL A 410 -0.19 15.01 -27.03
N THR A 411 -1.24 15.76 -27.38
CA THR A 411 -2.43 15.22 -28.05
C THR A 411 -2.07 14.60 -29.40
N VAL A 412 -1.35 15.34 -30.24
CA VAL A 412 -0.88 14.85 -31.54
C VAL A 412 -0.07 13.57 -31.39
N GLY A 413 0.92 13.57 -30.51
CA GLY A 413 1.78 12.42 -30.25
C GLY A 413 1.00 11.18 -29.78
N LEU A 414 0.01 11.34 -28.91
CA LEU A 414 -0.81 10.22 -28.42
C LEU A 414 -1.78 9.68 -29.47
N ILE A 415 -2.39 10.55 -30.29
CA ILE A 415 -3.25 10.14 -31.41
C ILE A 415 -2.43 9.33 -32.42
N CYS A 416 -1.23 9.80 -32.77
CA CYS A 416 -0.38 9.19 -33.77
C CYS A 416 0.39 7.95 -33.27
N ARG A 417 0.46 7.73 -31.97
CA ARG A 417 1.27 6.66 -31.36
C ARG A 417 0.91 5.24 -31.82
N SER A 418 -0.35 4.98 -32.15
CA SER A 418 -0.85 3.65 -32.53
C SER A 418 -0.62 3.29 -33.99
N GLY A 419 -0.21 4.24 -34.84
CA GLY A 419 -0.17 4.09 -36.31
C GLY A 419 1.19 3.74 -36.92
N GLY A 420 2.20 3.32 -36.15
CA GLY A 420 3.50 2.89 -36.68
C GLY A 420 4.37 4.04 -37.20
N LYS A 421 5.28 3.74 -38.17
CA LYS A 421 6.24 4.73 -38.69
C LYS A 421 5.58 5.89 -39.41
N GLU A 422 4.54 5.61 -40.18
CA GLU A 422 3.80 6.63 -40.95
C GLU A 422 3.08 7.63 -40.04
N ALA A 423 2.47 7.16 -38.97
CA ALA A 423 1.83 8.02 -37.97
C ALA A 423 2.84 8.93 -37.22
N ARG A 424 4.06 8.47 -37.02
CA ARG A 424 5.12 9.34 -36.50
C ARG A 424 5.48 10.47 -37.46
N LEU A 425 5.58 10.16 -38.75
CA LEU A 425 5.82 11.18 -39.76
C LEU A 425 4.66 12.21 -39.83
N ILE A 426 3.42 11.78 -39.58
CA ILE A 426 2.28 12.68 -39.48
C ILE A 426 2.45 13.60 -38.25
N ALA A 427 2.79 13.06 -37.09
CA ALA A 427 3.02 13.86 -35.88
C ALA A 427 4.08 14.93 -36.14
N ASP A 428 5.22 14.55 -36.70
CA ASP A 428 6.34 15.45 -37.01
C ASP A 428 5.90 16.55 -37.99
N ARG A 429 5.17 16.19 -39.03
CA ARG A 429 4.65 17.17 -40.02
C ARG A 429 3.59 18.11 -39.44
N VAL A 430 2.62 17.58 -38.70
CA VAL A 430 1.60 18.39 -38.01
C VAL A 430 2.28 19.40 -37.11
N LEU A 431 3.20 18.98 -36.27
CA LEU A 431 3.86 19.87 -35.31
C LEU A 431 4.89 20.82 -35.94
N HIS A 432 5.37 20.50 -37.15
CA HIS A 432 6.20 21.41 -37.94
C HIS A 432 5.37 22.54 -38.56
N LEU A 433 4.17 22.22 -39.02
CA LEU A 433 3.28 23.21 -39.66
C LEU A 433 2.41 23.97 -38.66
N VAL A 434 2.06 23.32 -37.54
CA VAL A 434 1.21 23.83 -36.45
C VAL A 434 1.92 23.58 -35.14
N PRO A 435 3.01 24.31 -34.84
CA PRO A 435 3.75 24.12 -33.60
C PRO A 435 2.97 24.54 -32.36
N GLU A 436 2.11 25.52 -32.48
CA GLU A 436 1.21 26.04 -31.44
C GLU A 436 -0.20 26.14 -32.03
N LEU A 437 -1.21 25.84 -31.21
CA LEU A 437 -2.62 25.98 -31.61
C LEU A 437 -2.99 27.47 -31.70
N ALA A 438 -3.21 27.95 -32.95
CA ALA A 438 -3.84 29.21 -33.22
C ALA A 438 -5.20 28.98 -33.90
N SER A 439 -6.13 29.89 -33.76
CA SER A 439 -7.52 29.78 -34.25
C SER A 439 -7.71 29.66 -35.78
N ASP A 440 -6.64 29.81 -36.56
CA ASP A 440 -6.71 29.93 -38.03
C ASP A 440 -5.98 28.80 -38.80
N ASP A 441 -5.72 27.67 -38.19
CA ASP A 441 -4.86 26.60 -38.74
C ASP A 441 -5.55 25.61 -39.69
N GLU A 442 -6.81 25.87 -40.15
CA GLU A 442 -7.51 24.98 -41.10
C GLU A 442 -6.75 24.75 -42.41
N SER A 443 -6.07 25.77 -42.90
CA SER A 443 -5.29 25.66 -44.15
C SER A 443 -4.08 24.73 -44.03
N ALA A 444 -3.48 24.62 -42.87
CA ALA A 444 -2.35 23.70 -42.59
C ALA A 444 -2.81 22.24 -42.59
N PHE A 445 -3.97 21.95 -42.07
CA PHE A 445 -4.55 20.60 -42.07
C PHE A 445 -4.98 20.17 -43.49
N ASP A 446 -5.44 21.09 -44.34
CA ASP A 446 -5.77 20.81 -45.72
C ASP A 446 -4.52 20.52 -46.55
N LEU A 447 -3.42 21.22 -46.30
CA LEU A 447 -2.11 20.94 -46.91
C LEU A 447 -1.58 19.56 -46.50
N LEU A 448 -1.76 19.17 -45.25
CA LEU A 448 -1.38 17.83 -44.76
C LEU A 448 -2.25 16.72 -45.39
N ALA A 449 -3.55 16.94 -45.56
CA ALA A 449 -4.47 16.00 -46.21
C ALA A 449 -4.15 15.82 -47.70
N ALA A 450 -3.70 16.88 -48.37
CA ALA A 450 -3.29 16.84 -49.78
C ALA A 450 -1.92 16.18 -50.00
N SER A 451 -1.08 16.07 -48.98
CA SER A 451 0.19 15.36 -49.06
C SER A 451 -0.05 13.86 -48.99
N HIS A 452 0.43 13.09 -49.99
CA HIS A 452 0.23 11.64 -50.17
C HIS A 452 0.43 10.85 -48.88
N CYS A 453 -0.66 10.43 -48.24
CA CYS A 453 -0.71 9.54 -47.09
C CYS A 453 -1.31 8.18 -47.49
N SER A 454 -0.85 7.09 -46.88
CA SER A 454 -1.42 5.76 -47.02
C SER A 454 -2.87 5.68 -46.48
N GLU A 455 -3.60 4.60 -46.77
CA GLU A 455 -5.05 4.45 -46.49
C GLU A 455 -5.52 4.75 -45.04
N GLY A 456 -4.62 4.77 -44.04
CA GLY A 456 -4.97 5.08 -42.64
C GLY A 456 -4.81 6.55 -42.22
N CYS A 457 -4.18 7.39 -43.05
CA CYS A 457 -3.83 8.77 -42.74
C CYS A 457 -5.03 9.73 -42.60
N PRO A 458 -6.07 9.68 -43.45
CA PRO A 458 -7.18 10.61 -43.36
C PRO A 458 -7.89 10.53 -41.99
N ALA A 459 -8.22 9.34 -41.53
CA ALA A 459 -8.90 9.15 -40.25
C ALA A 459 -8.06 9.61 -39.05
N LEU A 460 -6.73 9.58 -39.15
CA LEU A 460 -5.81 10.05 -38.11
C LEU A 460 -5.76 11.59 -38.10
N LEU A 461 -5.69 12.21 -39.28
CA LEU A 461 -5.72 13.65 -39.43
C LEU A 461 -7.06 14.26 -38.99
N ASP A 462 -8.19 13.59 -39.31
CA ASP A 462 -9.52 14.01 -38.84
C ASP A 462 -9.59 14.05 -37.29
N ARG A 463 -9.01 13.06 -36.62
CA ARG A 463 -8.95 13.02 -35.17
C ARG A 463 -8.07 14.14 -34.61
N VAL A 464 -6.93 14.41 -35.24
CA VAL A 464 -6.02 15.50 -34.86
C VAL A 464 -6.69 16.86 -35.08
N ARG A 465 -7.37 17.07 -36.21
CA ARG A 465 -8.13 18.29 -36.50
C ARG A 465 -9.26 18.52 -35.49
N ALA A 466 -10.07 17.50 -35.22
CA ALA A 466 -11.14 17.58 -34.21
C ALA A 466 -10.62 17.91 -32.80
N ALA A 467 -9.49 17.31 -32.43
CA ALA A 467 -8.83 17.64 -31.15
C ALA A 467 -8.29 19.07 -31.13
N ALA A 468 -7.76 19.56 -32.25
CA ALA A 468 -7.27 20.94 -32.39
C ALA A 468 -8.39 21.95 -32.14
N SER A 469 -9.54 21.79 -32.82
CA SER A 469 -10.70 22.66 -32.62
C SER A 469 -11.15 22.71 -31.16
N LEU A 470 -11.29 21.55 -30.51
CA LEU A 470 -11.72 21.49 -29.09
C LEU A 470 -10.73 22.11 -28.11
N LEU A 471 -9.42 21.96 -28.35
CA LEU A 471 -8.39 22.55 -27.46
C LEU A 471 -8.23 24.06 -27.72
N SER A 472 -8.57 24.56 -28.94
CA SER A 472 -8.63 26.01 -29.22
C SER A 472 -9.78 26.68 -28.49
N ASP A 473 -10.94 26.00 -28.41
CA ASP A 473 -12.13 26.51 -27.72
C ASP A 473 -12.00 26.43 -26.19
N ASP A 474 -11.44 25.33 -25.66
CA ASP A 474 -11.19 25.12 -24.23
C ASP A 474 -9.86 24.39 -24.03
N PRO A 475 -8.76 25.10 -23.78
CA PRO A 475 -7.45 24.48 -23.52
C PRO A 475 -7.44 23.52 -22.32
N ASN A 476 -8.40 23.64 -21.39
CA ASN A 476 -8.55 22.80 -20.21
C ASN A 476 -9.63 21.71 -20.37
N GLY A 477 -10.31 21.69 -21.52
CA GLY A 477 -11.42 20.76 -21.82
C GLY A 477 -11.02 19.31 -22.12
N TRP A 478 -9.76 18.95 -21.87
CA TRP A 478 -9.30 17.58 -22.00
C TRP A 478 -10.10 16.63 -21.06
N ASP A 479 -10.23 15.37 -21.49
CA ASP A 479 -11.07 14.35 -20.83
C ASP A 479 -12.58 14.68 -20.78
N SER A 480 -13.05 15.74 -21.44
CA SER A 480 -14.48 15.95 -21.73
C SER A 480 -15.01 14.84 -22.63
N GLU A 481 -16.33 14.64 -22.64
CA GLU A 481 -16.95 13.64 -23.51
C GLU A 481 -16.63 13.92 -24.98
N SER A 482 -16.76 15.17 -25.41
CA SER A 482 -16.44 15.61 -26.76
C SER A 482 -14.98 15.35 -27.14
N TRP A 483 -14.06 15.62 -26.25
CA TRP A 483 -12.63 15.36 -26.46
C TRP A 483 -12.31 13.87 -26.56
N ARG A 484 -12.96 13.03 -25.73
CA ARG A 484 -12.81 11.57 -25.79
C ARG A 484 -13.31 10.99 -27.11
N ASP A 485 -14.44 11.48 -27.58
CA ASP A 485 -15.04 11.04 -28.86
C ASP A 485 -14.20 11.47 -30.06
N ALA A 486 -13.72 12.72 -30.07
CA ALA A 486 -12.87 13.24 -31.13
C ALA A 486 -11.52 12.52 -31.19
N THR A 487 -10.83 12.39 -30.03
CA THR A 487 -9.48 11.79 -29.97
C THR A 487 -9.51 10.27 -30.04
N ARG A 488 -10.60 9.63 -29.62
CA ARG A 488 -10.72 8.16 -29.44
C ARG A 488 -9.61 7.56 -28.62
N LEU A 489 -9.04 8.34 -27.69
CA LEU A 489 -7.99 7.87 -26.79
C LEU A 489 -8.57 6.98 -25.68
N GLY A 490 -8.11 5.75 -25.62
CA GLY A 490 -8.49 4.82 -24.56
C GLY A 490 -7.95 5.22 -23.19
N PRO A 491 -8.42 4.57 -22.10
CA PRO A 491 -8.06 4.93 -20.71
C PRO A 491 -6.54 4.96 -20.45
N ALA A 492 -5.78 4.10 -21.10
CA ALA A 492 -4.31 4.08 -20.94
C ALA A 492 -3.64 5.32 -21.56
N ALA A 493 -4.07 5.73 -22.76
CA ALA A 493 -3.54 6.91 -23.42
C ALA A 493 -3.91 8.20 -22.67
N ARG A 494 -5.12 8.28 -22.11
CA ARG A 494 -5.55 9.42 -21.29
C ARG A 494 -4.71 9.58 -20.02
N ARG A 495 -4.29 8.48 -19.39
CA ARG A 495 -3.33 8.54 -18.27
C ARG A 495 -1.97 9.09 -18.70
N TRP A 496 -1.49 8.71 -19.89
CA TRP A 496 -0.28 9.30 -20.44
C TRP A 496 -0.45 10.78 -20.72
N TYR A 497 -1.60 11.19 -21.26
CA TYR A 497 -1.92 12.60 -21.47
C TYR A 497 -1.83 13.39 -20.17
N ALA A 498 -2.58 12.99 -19.14
CA ALA A 498 -2.58 13.65 -17.84
C ALA A 498 -1.20 13.74 -17.19
N LEU A 499 -0.36 12.69 -17.33
CA LEU A 499 1.01 12.71 -16.86
C LEU A 499 1.86 13.73 -17.63
N MET A 500 1.75 13.73 -18.97
CA MET A 500 2.63 14.53 -19.83
C MET A 500 2.25 16.02 -19.86
N THR A 501 1.00 16.36 -19.58
CA THR A 501 0.53 17.75 -19.48
C THR A 501 0.61 18.32 -18.08
N GLY A 502 1.02 17.51 -17.10
CA GLY A 502 1.11 17.94 -15.71
C GLY A 502 -0.22 17.94 -14.93
N GLU A 503 -1.33 17.49 -15.57
CA GLU A 503 -2.65 17.36 -14.93
C GLU A 503 -2.68 16.29 -13.84
N SER A 504 -1.72 15.38 -13.86
CA SER A 504 -1.56 14.33 -12.86
C SER A 504 -0.10 14.14 -12.51
N GLY A 505 0.23 14.13 -11.22
CA GLY A 505 1.56 13.77 -10.72
C GLY A 505 1.84 12.25 -10.74
N GLY A 506 0.93 11.46 -11.29
CA GLY A 506 0.98 10.01 -11.29
C GLY A 506 1.95 9.40 -12.28
N LEU A 507 2.37 8.16 -11.99
CA LEU A 507 3.19 7.39 -12.91
C LEU A 507 2.33 6.40 -13.71
N VAL A 508 2.60 6.25 -15.01
CA VAL A 508 1.95 5.26 -15.86
C VAL A 508 2.71 3.94 -15.82
N ALA A 509 2.16 2.98 -15.11
CA ALA A 509 2.71 1.64 -14.95
C ALA A 509 2.34 0.73 -16.14
N SER A 510 2.84 1.05 -17.34
CA SER A 510 2.66 0.22 -18.54
C SER A 510 3.57 -1.02 -18.52
N ALA A 511 3.23 -2.06 -19.30
CA ALA A 511 4.04 -3.28 -19.36
C ALA A 511 5.52 -3.04 -19.73
N PRO A 512 5.87 -2.16 -20.69
CA PRO A 512 7.26 -1.78 -20.93
C PRO A 512 7.94 -1.14 -19.72
N VAL A 513 7.27 -0.20 -19.05
CA VAL A 513 7.79 0.48 -17.85
C VAL A 513 8.04 -0.50 -16.71
N LEU A 514 7.06 -1.35 -16.40
CA LEU A 514 7.20 -2.35 -15.33
C LEU A 514 8.30 -3.35 -15.61
N ARG A 515 8.51 -3.72 -16.88
CA ARG A 515 9.60 -4.60 -17.29
C ARG A 515 10.97 -3.96 -17.05
N VAL A 516 11.13 -2.69 -17.43
CA VAL A 516 12.37 -1.93 -17.18
C VAL A 516 12.62 -1.84 -15.68
N ALA A 517 11.63 -1.42 -14.91
CA ALA A 517 11.74 -1.32 -13.45
C ALA A 517 12.18 -2.64 -12.81
N GLY A 518 11.49 -3.74 -13.16
CA GLY A 518 11.83 -5.06 -12.62
C GLY A 518 13.23 -5.54 -12.98
N ARG A 519 13.70 -5.30 -14.22
CA ARG A 519 15.05 -5.70 -14.64
C ARG A 519 16.14 -4.86 -13.98
N VAL A 520 15.93 -3.55 -13.85
CA VAL A 520 16.89 -2.65 -13.19
C VAL A 520 17.08 -3.04 -11.74
N THR A 521 16.00 -3.31 -11.01
CA THR A 521 16.08 -3.67 -9.58
C THR A 521 16.39 -5.15 -9.33
N GLY A 522 16.38 -5.98 -10.37
CA GLY A 522 16.53 -7.43 -10.24
C GLY A 522 15.30 -8.16 -9.70
N ALA A 523 14.19 -7.46 -9.50
CA ALA A 523 12.95 -8.05 -9.00
C ALA A 523 12.28 -9.01 -10.01
N ALA A 524 12.65 -8.93 -11.30
CA ALA A 524 12.05 -9.73 -12.38
C ALA A 524 12.36 -11.22 -12.32
N ARG A 525 13.42 -11.64 -11.62
CA ARG A 525 13.92 -13.03 -11.66
C ARG A 525 13.05 -14.07 -10.97
N GLY A 526 12.03 -13.69 -10.24
CA GLY A 526 11.24 -14.71 -9.53
C GLY A 526 9.76 -14.50 -9.40
N ARG A 527 9.22 -13.30 -9.33
CA ARG A 527 7.83 -13.10 -8.85
C ARG A 527 7.07 -11.86 -9.32
N MET A 528 7.41 -11.23 -10.42
CA MET A 528 6.59 -10.13 -11.00
C MET A 528 5.20 -10.63 -11.50
N LYS A 529 4.58 -11.58 -10.78
CA LYS A 529 3.22 -12.06 -11.10
C LYS A 529 2.12 -11.09 -10.68
N THR A 530 2.45 -10.06 -9.89
CA THR A 530 1.47 -9.06 -9.48
C THR A 530 1.88 -7.67 -9.98
N ASN A 531 0.94 -6.96 -10.58
CA ASN A 531 1.08 -5.57 -11.00
C ASN A 531 1.57 -4.66 -9.84
N SER A 532 1.30 -5.04 -8.60
CA SER A 532 1.69 -4.32 -7.38
C SER A 532 3.20 -4.28 -7.16
N ALA A 533 3.90 -5.40 -7.34
CA ALA A 533 5.36 -5.46 -7.15
C ALA A 533 6.09 -4.56 -8.15
N GLY A 534 5.70 -4.61 -9.43
CA GLY A 534 6.29 -3.74 -10.46
C GLY A 534 6.04 -2.26 -10.22
N ARG A 535 4.84 -1.90 -9.74
CA ARG A 535 4.51 -0.52 -9.38
C ARG A 535 5.35 -0.02 -8.20
N MET A 536 5.62 -0.88 -7.22
CA MET A 536 6.54 -0.57 -6.12
C MET A 536 7.96 -0.25 -6.62
N GLU A 537 8.49 -1.11 -7.50
CA GLU A 537 9.81 -0.89 -8.08
C GLU A 537 9.87 0.39 -8.92
N LEU A 538 8.83 0.67 -9.71
CA LEU A 538 8.70 1.92 -10.45
C LEU A 538 8.73 3.14 -9.52
N ALA A 539 7.94 3.12 -8.46
CA ALA A 539 7.87 4.21 -7.48
C ALA A 539 9.23 4.50 -6.84
N LYS A 540 9.95 3.45 -6.43
CA LYS A 540 11.28 3.56 -5.82
C LYS A 540 12.31 4.16 -6.78
N LEU A 541 12.31 3.74 -8.03
CA LEU A 541 13.27 4.19 -9.03
C LEU A 541 13.04 5.65 -9.46
N VAL A 542 11.82 6.00 -9.81
CA VAL A 542 11.50 7.32 -10.38
C VAL A 542 11.53 8.42 -9.33
N GLY A 543 11.04 8.15 -8.09
CA GLY A 543 10.96 9.16 -7.04
C GLY A 543 9.88 10.21 -7.29
N ALA A 544 9.90 11.30 -6.52
CA ALA A 544 8.89 12.37 -6.52
C ALA A 544 9.40 13.71 -7.10
N SER A 545 10.52 13.72 -7.82
CA SER A 545 11.08 14.91 -8.45
C SER A 545 10.15 15.46 -9.55
N GLU A 546 10.36 16.71 -9.93
CA GLU A 546 9.67 17.36 -11.06
C GLU A 546 9.90 16.61 -12.39
N ASP A 547 11.03 15.92 -12.53
CA ASP A 547 11.37 15.13 -13.71
C ASP A 547 10.65 13.78 -13.79
N ALA A 548 9.85 13.41 -12.79
CA ALA A 548 9.24 12.08 -12.71
C ALA A 548 8.43 11.69 -13.96
N ALA A 549 7.73 12.64 -14.58
CA ALA A 549 6.99 12.41 -15.81
C ALA A 549 7.95 12.09 -16.97
N THR A 550 9.02 12.87 -17.13
CA THR A 550 10.07 12.67 -18.16
C THR A 550 10.73 11.30 -17.98
N LEU A 551 11.12 10.95 -16.76
CA LEU A 551 11.73 9.65 -16.45
C LEU A 551 10.77 8.48 -16.75
N ASN A 552 9.48 8.64 -16.45
CA ASN A 552 8.47 7.62 -16.74
C ASN A 552 8.27 7.41 -18.25
N VAL A 553 8.25 8.50 -19.03
CA VAL A 553 8.20 8.44 -20.51
C VAL A 553 9.45 7.77 -21.07
N ALA A 554 10.63 8.16 -20.63
CA ALA A 554 11.90 7.57 -21.05
C ALA A 554 11.95 6.06 -20.76
N MET A 555 11.52 5.63 -19.58
CA MET A 555 11.39 4.20 -19.25
C MET A 555 10.46 3.46 -20.21
N HIS A 556 9.35 4.10 -20.60
CA HIS A 556 8.43 3.49 -21.56
C HIS A 556 9.11 3.30 -22.92
N ARG A 557 9.79 4.32 -23.42
CA ARG A 557 10.48 4.28 -24.71
C ARG A 557 11.63 3.25 -24.70
N ILE A 558 12.47 3.26 -23.67
CA ILE A 558 13.50 2.22 -23.51
C ILE A 558 12.85 0.83 -23.45
N GLY A 559 11.74 0.69 -22.75
CA GLY A 559 11.02 -0.58 -22.63
C GLY A 559 10.41 -1.06 -23.96
N THR A 560 10.05 -0.17 -24.88
CA THR A 560 9.54 -0.53 -26.21
C THR A 560 10.66 -0.83 -27.21
N ASP A 561 11.68 0.01 -27.23
CA ASP A 561 12.63 0.06 -28.33
C ASP A 561 13.96 -0.68 -28.03
N VAL A 562 14.36 -0.76 -26.76
CA VAL A 562 15.66 -1.33 -26.33
C VAL A 562 15.48 -2.53 -25.41
N CYS A 563 14.76 -2.37 -24.32
CA CYS A 563 14.55 -3.41 -23.30
C CYS A 563 13.35 -4.30 -23.63
N THR A 564 13.36 -4.96 -24.79
CA THR A 564 12.25 -5.79 -25.28
C THR A 564 12.04 -7.06 -24.44
N PRO A 565 10.88 -7.72 -24.52
CA PRO A 565 10.61 -8.91 -23.70
C PRO A 565 11.53 -10.08 -23.96
N ARG A 566 11.82 -10.38 -25.24
CA ARG A 566 12.55 -11.58 -25.68
C ARG A 566 14.02 -11.33 -25.97
N SER A 567 14.36 -10.17 -26.53
CA SER A 567 15.70 -9.85 -27.01
C SER A 567 16.08 -8.43 -26.60
N PRO A 568 16.43 -8.18 -25.33
CA PRO A 568 16.86 -6.85 -24.91
C PRO A 568 18.25 -6.54 -25.49
N ASP A 569 18.41 -5.35 -26.05
CA ASP A 569 19.70 -4.84 -26.51
C ASP A 569 20.41 -4.09 -25.37
N CYS A 570 21.03 -4.85 -24.46
CA CYS A 570 21.67 -4.29 -23.28
C CYS A 570 22.88 -3.40 -23.63
N ARG A 571 23.59 -3.65 -24.77
CA ARG A 571 24.73 -2.83 -25.19
C ARG A 571 24.36 -1.42 -25.61
N ARG A 572 23.12 -1.24 -26.09
CA ARG A 572 22.56 0.08 -26.45
C ARG A 572 21.74 0.69 -25.32
N CYS A 573 21.59 -0.03 -24.21
CA CYS A 573 20.74 0.42 -23.11
C CYS A 573 21.46 1.46 -22.26
N PRO A 574 20.93 2.68 -22.10
CA PRO A 574 21.55 3.70 -21.24
C PRO A 574 21.60 3.27 -19.78
N LEU A 575 20.77 2.30 -19.40
CA LEU A 575 20.65 1.80 -18.03
C LEU A 575 21.55 0.58 -17.74
N GLU A 576 22.44 0.18 -18.65
CA GLU A 576 23.25 -1.05 -18.52
C GLU A 576 23.99 -1.09 -17.17
N ARG A 577 24.64 0.01 -16.76
CA ARG A 577 25.42 0.09 -15.52
C ARG A 577 24.54 -0.01 -14.27
N ALA A 578 23.39 0.64 -14.27
CA ALA A 578 22.45 0.63 -13.15
C ALA A 578 21.56 -0.62 -13.10
N CYS A 579 21.60 -1.48 -14.14
CA CYS A 579 20.69 -2.60 -14.32
C CYS A 579 21.25 -3.90 -13.74
N ARG A 580 20.61 -4.42 -12.68
CA ARG A 580 21.02 -5.71 -12.06
C ARG A 580 20.86 -6.93 -12.99
N SER A 581 20.00 -6.85 -14.00
CA SER A 581 19.79 -7.94 -14.97
C SER A 581 20.78 -7.89 -16.13
N ALA A 582 21.48 -6.79 -16.38
CA ALA A 582 22.51 -6.70 -17.40
C ALA A 582 23.83 -7.35 -16.95
N ALA A 583 24.09 -7.38 -15.65
CA ALA A 583 25.29 -7.97 -15.04
C ALA A 583 25.24 -9.51 -14.92
N SER A 584 24.22 -10.15 -15.48
CA SER A 584 24.02 -11.62 -15.53
C SER A 584 23.87 -12.10 -16.94
#